data_a7ad23ce42ce29601d7cdf4c5fbe159a
#
_entry.id   a7ad23ce42ce29601d7cdf4c5fbe159a
#
_cell.length_a   1.000
_cell.length_b   1.000
_cell.length_c   1.000
_cell.angle_alpha   90.00
_cell.angle_beta   90.00
_cell.angle_gamma   90.00
#
_symmetry.space_group_name_H-M   'P 1'
#
loop_
_entity.id
_entity.type
_entity.pdbx_description
1 polymer ?
#
loop_
_entity_poly.entity_id
_entity_poly.type
_entity_poly.pdbx_seq_one_letter_code
_entity_poly.pdbx_strand_id
1 'polypeptide(L)'
;MTKQKQIAEWAVMVALVAAIPLIVVGKAVGDRHGLATASWYGEKYRGKPTASGELFDPDKLTAAHRTLPFGTRVKCTLGPRFVIVTITDRGPFVKGRSIDLSRKAFSQLAHTDAGLIRIKMEVLR
;
A
#
# COMPACT_ATOMS: atom_id res chain seq x y z
N MET A 1 -1.61 17.72 6.79
CA MET A 1 -2.74 17.21 6.15
C MET A 1 -3.32 16.05 6.83
N THR A 2 -4.52 16.21 7.14
CA THR A 2 -5.21 15.24 7.97
C THR A 2 -5.60 13.97 7.23
N LYS A 3 -5.70 14.04 5.91
CA LYS A 3 -6.12 12.86 5.16
C LYS A 3 -5.20 11.69 5.33
N GLN A 4 -3.91 11.92 5.31
CA GLN A 4 -2.95 10.83 5.42
C GLN A 4 -3.00 10.20 6.79
N LYS A 5 -3.28 10.99 7.80
CA LYS A 5 -3.37 10.47 9.15
C LYS A 5 -4.50 9.48 9.30
N GLN A 6 -5.63 9.77 8.67
CA GLN A 6 -6.76 8.88 8.76
C GLN A 6 -6.49 7.56 8.08
N ILE A 7 -5.79 7.62 6.97
CA ILE A 7 -5.49 6.41 6.23
C ILE A 7 -4.64 5.48 7.06
N ALA A 8 -3.69 6.03 7.79
CA ALA A 8 -2.74 5.20 8.50
C ALA A 8 -3.30 4.56 9.75
N GLU A 9 -4.35 5.10 10.30
CA GLU A 9 -4.82 4.62 11.59
C GLU A 9 -5.27 3.18 11.60
N TRP A 10 -5.99 2.78 10.61
CA TRP A 10 -6.53 1.42 10.62
C TRP A 10 -5.53 0.40 10.08
N ALA A 11 -4.45 0.84 9.48
CA ALA A 11 -3.45 -0.10 9.00
C ALA A 11 -2.92 -0.96 10.14
N VAL A 12 -2.81 -0.38 11.32
CA VAL A 12 -2.30 -1.12 12.47
C VAL A 12 -3.32 -2.13 12.96
N MET A 13 -4.58 -1.81 12.85
CA MET A 13 -5.63 -2.70 13.34
C MET A 13 -5.76 -3.95 12.50
N VAL A 14 -5.36 -3.89 11.29
CA VAL A 14 -5.54 -4.98 10.36
C VAL A 14 -4.70 -6.18 10.72
N ALA A 15 -3.71 -6.00 11.58
CA ALA A 15 -2.89 -7.11 12.00
C ALA A 15 -3.71 -8.27 12.54
N LEU A 16 -4.86 -7.98 13.12
CA LEU A 16 -5.69 -9.02 13.69
C LEU A 16 -6.40 -9.88 12.67
N VAL A 17 -6.46 -9.41 11.43
CA VAL A 17 -7.20 -10.10 10.39
C VAL A 17 -6.28 -10.78 9.41
N ALA A 18 -5.01 -10.76 9.70
CA ALA A 18 -4.01 -11.23 8.76
C ALA A 18 -4.04 -12.73 8.53
N ALA A 19 -4.77 -13.44 9.35
CA ALA A 19 -4.78 -14.89 9.27
C ALA A 19 -5.54 -15.44 8.08
N ILE A 20 -6.27 -14.63 7.40
CA ILE A 20 -7.10 -15.12 6.32
C ILE A 20 -6.25 -15.41 5.11
N PRO A 21 -6.14 -16.67 4.74
CA PRO A 21 -5.38 -16.99 3.54
C PRO A 21 -6.18 -16.62 2.33
N LEU A 22 -5.49 -16.20 1.33
CA LEU A 22 -6.17 -15.83 0.14
C LEU A 22 -5.35 -16.14 -1.07
N ILE A 23 -5.98 -16.70 -2.02
CA ILE A 23 -5.32 -17.02 -3.25
C ILE A 23 -5.56 -15.91 -4.22
N VAL A 24 -4.51 -15.27 -4.57
CA VAL A 24 -4.62 -14.22 -5.55
C VAL A 24 -3.72 -14.52 -6.68
N VAL A 25 -4.29 -14.57 -7.81
CA VAL A 25 -3.55 -14.84 -9.01
C VAL A 25 -3.13 -13.53 -9.59
N GLY A 26 -1.86 -13.36 -9.72
CA GLY A 26 -1.31 -12.11 -10.13
C GLY A 26 -1.69 -11.72 -11.52
N LYS A 27 -2.22 -10.58 -11.63
CA LYS A 27 -2.40 -9.81 -12.83
C LYS A 27 -2.53 -8.40 -12.37
N ALA A 28 -2.98 -7.53 -13.21
CA ALA A 28 -3.24 -6.18 -12.78
C ALA A 28 -4.27 -6.21 -11.66
N VAL A 29 -3.99 -5.51 -10.59
CA VAL A 29 -4.83 -5.51 -9.40
C VAL A 29 -5.35 -4.12 -9.21
N GLY A 30 -6.34 -3.78 -9.94
CA GLY A 30 -6.90 -2.44 -9.85
C GLY A 30 -8.32 -2.48 -10.36
N ASP A 31 -8.77 -1.35 -10.83
CA ASP A 31 -10.08 -1.29 -11.44
C ASP A 31 -10.01 -1.94 -12.82
N ARG A 32 -11.13 -1.93 -13.53
CA ARG A 32 -11.18 -2.62 -14.81
C ARG A 32 -10.24 -2.05 -15.85
N HIS A 33 -9.71 -0.89 -15.62
CA HIS A 33 -8.74 -0.29 -16.54
C HIS A 33 -7.30 -0.50 -16.08
N GLY A 34 -7.12 -1.28 -15.04
CA GLY A 34 -5.79 -1.50 -14.48
C GLY A 34 -5.31 -0.36 -13.63
N LEU A 35 -6.16 0.60 -13.32
CA LEU A 35 -5.82 1.73 -12.47
C LEU A 35 -6.29 1.48 -11.05
N ALA A 36 -5.57 2.03 -10.11
CA ALA A 36 -5.86 1.88 -8.70
C ALA A 36 -5.61 3.20 -8.00
N THR A 37 -6.32 3.43 -6.92
CA THR A 37 -6.10 4.61 -6.11
C THR A 37 -5.15 4.27 -4.99
N ALA A 38 -4.05 5.01 -4.91
CA ALA A 38 -3.03 4.82 -3.90
C ALA A 38 -3.02 5.99 -2.93
N SER A 39 -2.78 5.66 -1.68
CA SER A 39 -2.57 6.63 -0.61
C SER A 39 -1.27 6.27 0.10
N TRP A 40 -0.93 6.98 1.17
CA TRP A 40 0.28 6.66 1.90
C TRP A 40 0.09 6.86 3.39
N TYR A 41 0.94 6.19 4.17
CA TYR A 41 1.00 6.37 5.60
C TYR A 41 2.46 6.50 6.01
N GLY A 42 2.70 7.21 7.10
CA GLY A 42 4.05 7.66 7.36
C GLY A 42 4.48 7.66 8.81
N GLU A 43 5.18 8.68 9.17
CA GLU A 43 6.01 8.76 10.38
C GLU A 43 5.31 8.35 11.66
N LYS A 44 4.04 8.67 11.78
CA LYS A 44 3.27 8.37 12.99
C LYS A 44 3.28 6.88 13.34
N TYR A 45 3.49 6.02 12.37
CA TYR A 45 3.44 4.58 12.57
C TYR A 45 4.80 3.92 12.56
N ARG A 46 5.85 4.71 12.53
CA ARG A 46 7.20 4.15 12.57
C ARG A 46 7.36 3.25 13.78
N GLY A 47 7.88 2.06 13.54
CA GLY A 47 8.17 1.11 14.60
C GLY A 47 6.98 0.30 15.09
N LYS A 48 5.78 0.55 14.55
CA LYS A 48 4.61 -0.23 14.94
C LYS A 48 4.51 -1.49 14.09
N PRO A 49 4.01 -2.59 14.66
CA PRO A 49 3.91 -3.83 13.91
C PRO A 49 2.87 -3.73 12.80
N THR A 50 3.22 -4.26 11.65
CA THR A 50 2.30 -4.42 10.54
C THR A 50 1.62 -5.78 10.64
N ALA A 51 0.66 -6.03 9.76
CA ALA A 51 -0.07 -7.29 9.77
C ALA A 51 0.85 -8.50 9.50
N SER A 52 1.96 -8.30 8.80
CA SER A 52 2.91 -9.37 8.55
C SER A 52 3.80 -9.67 9.75
N GLY A 53 3.77 -8.80 10.76
CA GLY A 53 4.65 -8.92 11.91
C GLY A 53 5.90 -8.06 11.81
N GLU A 54 6.22 -7.55 10.64
CA GLU A 54 7.36 -6.65 10.50
C GLU A 54 7.01 -5.28 11.06
N LEU A 55 7.99 -4.60 11.58
CA LEU A 55 7.76 -3.24 12.04
C LEU A 55 7.71 -2.29 10.86
N PHE A 56 6.78 -1.34 10.92
CA PHE A 56 6.64 -0.39 9.84
C PHE A 56 7.79 0.61 9.84
N ASP A 57 8.33 0.85 8.65
CA ASP A 57 9.36 1.86 8.43
C ASP A 57 8.95 2.69 7.22
N PRO A 58 8.60 3.97 7.42
CA PRO A 58 8.16 4.81 6.31
C PRO A 58 9.24 5.06 5.26
N ASP A 59 10.48 4.74 5.57
CA ASP A 59 11.59 4.96 4.65
C ASP A 59 11.94 3.72 3.84
N LYS A 60 11.15 2.65 3.98
CA LYS A 60 11.30 1.47 3.15
C LYS A 60 10.23 1.43 2.08
N LEU A 61 10.44 0.60 1.08
CA LEU A 61 9.51 0.50 -0.04
C LEU A 61 8.51 -0.62 0.21
N THR A 62 7.51 -0.32 1.01
CA THR A 62 6.49 -1.30 1.40
C THR A 62 5.10 -0.72 1.19
N ALA A 63 4.11 -1.60 1.28
CA ALA A 63 2.73 -1.19 1.10
C ALA A 63 1.78 -2.13 1.81
N ALA A 64 0.57 -1.63 2.04
CA ALA A 64 -0.56 -2.42 2.52
C ALA A 64 -1.50 -2.71 1.37
N HIS A 65 -2.00 -3.94 1.32
CA HIS A 65 -3.00 -4.35 0.34
C HIS A 65 -3.95 -5.32 1.02
N ARG A 66 -5.22 -5.29 0.61
CA ARG A 66 -6.24 -6.07 1.31
C ARG A 66 -6.06 -7.57 1.18
N THR A 67 -5.59 -8.04 0.04
CA THR A 67 -5.63 -9.46 -0.25
C THR A 67 -4.33 -10.08 -0.75
N LEU A 68 -3.44 -9.31 -1.32
CA LEU A 68 -2.19 -9.88 -1.84
C LEU A 68 -1.37 -10.48 -0.71
N PRO A 69 -0.79 -11.67 -0.91
CA PRO A 69 0.02 -12.29 0.14
C PRO A 69 1.18 -11.39 0.58
N PHE A 70 1.55 -11.51 1.85
CA PHE A 70 2.72 -10.80 2.33
C PHE A 70 3.95 -11.27 1.56
N GLY A 71 4.82 -10.32 1.25
CA GLY A 71 6.01 -10.62 0.45
C GLY A 71 5.79 -10.43 -1.04
N THR A 72 4.55 -10.25 -1.48
CA THR A 72 4.27 -9.99 -2.89
C THR A 72 4.88 -8.66 -3.28
N ARG A 73 5.53 -8.65 -4.43
CA ARG A 73 6.09 -7.43 -4.97
C ARG A 73 5.17 -6.86 -6.02
N VAL A 74 4.94 -5.58 -5.95
CA VAL A 74 4.00 -4.89 -6.83
C VAL A 74 4.71 -3.70 -7.45
N LYS A 75 4.62 -3.58 -8.76
CA LYS A 75 5.12 -2.42 -9.46
C LYS A 75 4.00 -1.40 -9.58
N CYS A 76 4.22 -0.23 -9.05
CA CYS A 76 3.28 0.87 -9.09
C CYS A 76 3.82 1.93 -10.03
N THR A 77 3.04 2.32 -11.02
CA THR A 77 3.49 3.23 -12.07
C THR A 77 2.58 4.45 -12.16
N LEU A 78 3.17 5.61 -12.27
CA LEU A 78 2.46 6.86 -12.50
C LEU A 78 3.22 7.65 -13.56
N GLY A 79 2.70 7.66 -14.79
CA GLY A 79 3.40 8.29 -15.90
C GLY A 79 4.76 7.65 -16.12
N PRO A 80 5.84 8.45 -16.20
CA PRO A 80 7.17 7.90 -16.41
C PRO A 80 7.82 7.36 -15.15
N ARG A 81 7.16 7.46 -13.99
CA ARG A 81 7.76 7.06 -12.72
C ARG A 81 7.19 5.72 -12.27
N PHE A 82 7.99 4.97 -11.58
CA PHE A 82 7.52 3.73 -10.97
C PHE A 82 8.29 3.44 -9.70
N VAL A 83 7.68 2.58 -8.89
CA VAL A 83 8.32 2.08 -7.67
C VAL A 83 7.85 0.65 -7.48
N ILE A 84 8.72 -0.20 -6.97
CA ILE A 84 8.36 -1.57 -6.63
C ILE A 84 8.30 -1.66 -5.13
N VAL A 85 7.16 -2.13 -4.63
CA VAL A 85 6.94 -2.25 -3.19
C VAL A 85 6.67 -3.69 -2.82
N THR A 86 6.92 -4.01 -1.55
CA THR A 86 6.62 -5.33 -0.99
C THR A 86 5.41 -5.18 -0.07
N ILE A 87 4.46 -6.09 -0.21
CA ILE A 87 3.27 -6.08 0.62
C ILE A 87 3.60 -6.63 1.99
N THR A 88 3.40 -5.81 3.02
CA THR A 88 3.72 -6.18 4.39
C THR A 88 2.54 -5.96 5.34
N ASP A 89 1.44 -5.40 4.86
CA ASP A 89 0.36 -5.03 5.74
C ASP A 89 -0.98 -5.20 5.04
N ARG A 90 -2.07 -5.06 5.80
CA ARG A 90 -3.43 -5.16 5.28
C ARG A 90 -4.09 -3.79 5.26
N GLY A 91 -4.95 -3.60 4.30
CA GLY A 91 -5.64 -2.35 4.02
C GLY A 91 -5.34 -1.90 2.60
N PRO A 92 -5.81 -0.73 2.21
CA PRO A 92 -6.71 0.19 2.90
C PRO A 92 -8.14 -0.33 2.98
N PHE A 93 -8.85 0.07 4.03
CA PHE A 93 -10.25 -0.30 4.19
C PHE A 93 -11.20 0.86 3.92
N VAL A 94 -10.66 1.94 3.41
CA VAL A 94 -11.45 3.07 2.97
C VAL A 94 -11.89 2.79 1.55
N LYS A 95 -13.19 2.91 1.32
CA LYS A 95 -13.76 2.62 0.02
C LYS A 95 -13.08 3.45 -1.06
N GLY A 96 -12.79 2.79 -2.16
CA GLY A 96 -12.18 3.47 -3.31
C GLY A 96 -10.68 3.50 -3.31
N ARG A 97 -10.03 3.05 -2.24
CA ARG A 97 -8.58 2.98 -2.19
C ARG A 97 -8.12 1.54 -2.32
N SER A 98 -7.07 1.33 -3.08
CA SER A 98 -6.60 -0.01 -3.41
C SER A 98 -5.30 -0.39 -2.73
N ILE A 99 -4.41 0.55 -2.53
CA ILE A 99 -3.12 0.28 -1.95
C ILE A 99 -2.68 1.48 -1.12
N ASP A 100 -1.99 1.20 -0.03
CA ASP A 100 -1.51 2.22 0.89
C ASP A 100 0.00 2.10 0.95
N LEU A 101 0.68 3.06 0.36
CA LEU A 101 2.13 3.01 0.19
C LEU A 101 2.84 3.60 1.40
N SER A 102 4.07 3.15 1.65
CA SER A 102 4.92 3.86 2.60
C SER A 102 5.20 5.25 2.06
N ARG A 103 5.59 6.16 2.96
CA ARG A 103 5.90 7.53 2.56
C ARG A 103 6.96 7.56 1.46
N LYS A 104 8.03 6.78 1.62
CA LYS A 104 9.10 6.77 0.64
C LYS A 104 8.61 6.26 -0.71
N ALA A 105 7.82 5.21 -0.71
CA ALA A 105 7.30 4.66 -1.97
C ALA A 105 6.43 5.68 -2.68
N PHE A 106 5.51 6.31 -1.95
CA PHE A 106 4.64 7.31 -2.56
C PHE A 106 5.44 8.47 -3.13
N SER A 107 6.46 8.91 -2.39
CA SER A 107 7.26 10.06 -2.82
C SER A 107 8.02 9.81 -4.11
N GLN A 108 8.23 8.56 -4.47
CA GLN A 108 8.87 8.25 -5.74
C GLN A 108 7.91 8.38 -6.92
N LEU A 109 6.63 8.47 -6.66
CA LEU A 109 5.62 8.62 -7.70
C LEU A 109 5.10 10.05 -7.77
N ALA A 110 4.93 10.69 -6.64
CA ALA A 110 4.35 12.02 -6.56
C ALA A 110 4.73 12.67 -5.25
N HIS A 111 4.49 13.97 -5.16
CA HIS A 111 4.68 14.67 -3.91
C HIS A 111 3.66 14.15 -2.89
N THR A 112 4.10 13.99 -1.65
CA THR A 112 3.21 13.44 -0.62
C THR A 112 1.99 14.31 -0.36
N ASP A 113 2.07 15.59 -0.65
CA ASP A 113 0.93 16.49 -0.49
C ASP A 113 -0.24 16.13 -1.40
N ALA A 114 0.00 15.36 -2.45
CA ALA A 114 -1.09 14.93 -3.32
C ALA A 114 -2.09 14.04 -2.57
N GLY A 115 -1.63 13.29 -1.59
CA GLY A 115 -2.49 12.47 -0.73
C GLY A 115 -3.05 11.23 -1.41
N LEU A 116 -3.67 11.38 -2.55
CA LEU A 116 -4.25 10.29 -3.33
C LEU A 116 -3.80 10.43 -4.77
N ILE A 117 -3.40 9.33 -5.37
CA ILE A 117 -3.01 9.31 -6.78
C ILE A 117 -3.59 8.08 -7.45
N ARG A 118 -3.77 8.16 -8.75
CA ARG A 118 -4.22 7.04 -9.56
C ARG A 118 -3.03 6.43 -10.25
N ILE A 119 -2.81 5.16 -10.03
CA ILE A 119 -1.61 4.47 -10.51
C ILE A 119 -1.99 3.18 -11.21
N LYS A 120 -1.07 2.67 -11.98
CA LYS A 120 -1.16 1.33 -12.52
C LYS A 120 -0.43 0.39 -11.59
N MET A 121 -1.06 -0.75 -11.27
CA MET A 121 -0.47 -1.74 -10.39
C MET A 121 -0.26 -3.04 -11.15
N GLU A 122 0.91 -3.62 -10.98
CA GLU A 122 1.25 -4.92 -11.57
C GLU A 122 1.90 -5.79 -10.52
N VAL A 123 1.35 -6.98 -10.31
CA VAL A 123 1.96 -7.96 -9.43
C VAL A 123 3.12 -8.60 -10.17
N LEU A 124 4.28 -8.60 -9.52
CA LEU A 124 5.48 -9.21 -10.09
C LEU A 124 5.59 -10.65 -9.61
N ARG A 125 6.11 -11.49 -10.47
CA ARG A 125 6.26 -12.90 -10.16
C ARG A 125 7.71 -13.27 -9.99
#